data_5475d0d1d75376d0a361acf47fc7ad82
#
_entry.id   5475d0d1d75376d0a361acf47fc7ad82
#
_cell.length_a   1.000
_cell.length_b   1.000
_cell.length_c   1.000
_cell.angle_alpha   90.00
_cell.angle_beta   90.00
_cell.angle_gamma   90.00
#
_symmetry.space_group_name_H-M   'P 1'
#
loop_
_entity.id
_entity.type
_entity.pdbx_description
1 polymer ?
#
loop_
_entity_poly.entity_id
_entity_poly.type
_entity_poly.pdbx_seq_one_letter_code
_entity_poly.pdbx_strand_id
1 'polypeptide(L)'
;MSNKKKNDAVVENNVAEIDVPEMEAAQDEVVIAIEESVSKEVKPEVPAIDKHLLGYSLIVENGKALKLSPKTQNHVFYQIATQDDDESLHIRLSGNEGGGLHSKEWISVNAIIDVIDAMKDQLIKSTILKSVFKGGSTNNAAFLAAVLRSNEIGLLAQSEKSVFIHKLSADYEERKTTLLNLK
;
A
#
# COMPACT_ATOMS: atom_id res chain seq x y z
N MET A 1 -43.18 10.10 -43.54
CA MET A 1 -42.39 11.16 -44.20
C MET A 1 -41.00 11.05 -43.62
N SER A 2 -40.08 10.25 -44.25
CA SER A 2 -39.12 10.66 -45.28
C SER A 2 -38.13 11.68 -44.74
N ASN A 3 -36.84 11.39 -44.52
CA ASN A 3 -35.71 11.10 -45.43
C ASN A 3 -34.49 10.74 -44.57
N LYS A 4 -33.84 9.67 -44.65
CA LYS A 4 -32.77 9.09 -45.49
C LYS A 4 -31.77 10.08 -46.05
N LYS A 5 -30.52 10.01 -45.56
CA LYS A 5 -29.30 10.16 -46.37
C LYS A 5 -28.14 9.37 -45.77
N LYS A 6 -27.75 8.36 -46.55
CA LYS A 6 -26.46 7.69 -46.57
C LYS A 6 -25.39 8.66 -47.10
N ASN A 7 -24.17 8.51 -46.68
CA ASN A 7 -23.01 8.67 -47.56
C ASN A 7 -21.91 7.71 -47.12
N ASP A 8 -21.69 6.74 -48.00
CA ASP A 8 -20.49 5.95 -48.17
C ASP A 8 -19.43 6.74 -48.92
N ALA A 9 -18.16 6.57 -48.59
CA ALA A 9 -16.99 6.67 -49.45
C ALA A 9 -15.82 6.04 -48.64
N VAL A 10 -15.39 4.84 -48.89
CA VAL A 10 -14.57 4.22 -49.97
C VAL A 10 -13.17 4.85 -50.07
N VAL A 11 -12.20 4.09 -49.53
CA VAL A 11 -10.91 3.61 -50.07
C VAL A 11 -9.88 4.65 -50.53
N GLU A 12 -8.65 4.55 -50.02
CA GLU A 12 -7.54 4.06 -50.84
C GLU A 12 -6.28 3.77 -50.02
N ASN A 13 -5.73 2.59 -50.31
CA ASN A 13 -4.38 2.13 -49.98
C ASN A 13 -3.33 3.05 -50.62
N ASN A 14 -2.23 3.29 -49.91
CA ASN A 14 -0.95 3.48 -50.56
C ASN A 14 0.16 2.79 -49.78
N VAL A 15 0.61 1.71 -50.39
CA VAL A 15 1.87 1.00 -50.17
C VAL A 15 2.96 1.81 -50.89
N ALA A 16 4.01 2.14 -50.21
CA ALA A 16 5.28 2.52 -50.82
C ALA A 16 6.41 1.77 -50.13
N GLU A 17 6.88 0.78 -50.79
CA GLU A 17 8.21 0.18 -50.71
C GLU A 17 9.29 1.21 -51.02
N ILE A 18 10.50 0.81 -50.71
CA ILE A 18 11.83 1.26 -51.15
C ILE A 18 12.63 1.79 -49.96
N ASP A 19 13.87 1.44 -49.67
CA ASP A 19 14.92 0.72 -50.36
C ASP A 19 16.04 0.45 -49.32
N VAL A 20 16.68 -0.68 -49.45
CA VAL A 20 17.91 -1.02 -48.71
C VAL A 20 19.09 -0.67 -49.63
N PRO A 21 20.18 -0.16 -49.15
CA PRO A 21 21.45 -0.53 -49.73
C PRO A 21 22.35 -1.26 -48.72
N GLU A 22 22.80 -2.32 -49.20
CA GLU A 22 23.84 -3.27 -48.78
C GLU A 22 25.25 -2.69 -48.97
N MET A 23 26.19 -3.25 -48.15
CA MET A 23 27.65 -3.29 -48.34
C MET A 23 28.48 -2.04 -47.95
N GLU A 24 29.55 -2.12 -47.20
CA GLU A 24 30.73 -2.98 -47.37
C GLU A 24 31.60 -3.02 -46.09
N ALA A 25 32.33 -4.11 -45.96
CA ALA A 25 33.30 -4.38 -44.93
C ALA A 25 34.60 -3.57 -45.10
N ALA A 26 35.20 -3.15 -44.03
CA ALA A 26 36.65 -2.96 -43.95
C ALA A 26 37.17 -3.32 -42.57
N GLN A 27 38.13 -4.21 -42.56
CA GLN A 27 38.92 -4.74 -41.46
C GLN A 27 39.98 -3.73 -41.00
N ASP A 28 40.42 -4.01 -39.74
CA ASP A 28 41.69 -3.63 -39.11
C ASP A 28 41.73 -2.35 -38.26
N GLU A 29 41.85 -2.50 -36.97
CA GLU A 29 43.08 -2.49 -36.18
C GLU A 29 42.81 -2.72 -34.70
N VAL A 30 43.52 -3.70 -34.14
CA VAL A 30 43.61 -4.00 -32.72
C VAL A 30 44.46 -2.90 -32.02
N VAL A 31 43.82 -2.09 -31.18
CA VAL A 31 44.56 -1.29 -30.18
C VAL A 31 44.04 -1.71 -28.80
N ILE A 32 44.88 -2.42 -28.10
CA ILE A 32 44.73 -2.80 -26.71
C ILE A 32 44.91 -1.52 -25.89
N ALA A 33 43.79 -0.95 -25.43
CA ALA A 33 43.79 0.02 -24.37
C ALA A 33 43.39 -0.68 -23.07
N ILE A 34 44.36 -0.90 -22.21
CA ILE A 34 44.16 -1.32 -20.82
C ILE A 34 43.65 -0.08 -20.10
N GLU A 35 42.34 0.03 -19.95
CA GLU A 35 41.75 1.02 -19.03
C GLU A 35 41.57 0.39 -17.66
N GLU A 36 42.25 1.04 -16.72
CA GLU A 36 42.19 0.81 -15.28
C GLU A 36 40.74 0.70 -14.81
N SER A 37 40.39 -0.46 -14.29
CA SER A 37 39.19 -0.62 -13.47
C SER A 37 39.36 0.17 -12.17
N VAL A 38 38.89 1.40 -12.15
CA VAL A 38 38.68 2.13 -10.91
C VAL A 38 37.60 1.41 -10.10
N SER A 39 38.04 0.66 -9.12
CA SER A 39 37.20 0.09 -8.08
C SER A 39 36.45 1.24 -7.39
N LYS A 40 35.15 1.39 -7.72
CA LYS A 40 34.24 2.18 -6.88
C LYS A 40 34.18 1.51 -5.52
N GLU A 41 34.85 2.10 -4.54
CA GLU A 41 34.63 1.79 -3.14
C GLU A 41 33.12 1.93 -2.86
N VAL A 42 32.46 0.80 -2.66
CA VAL A 42 31.11 0.75 -2.09
C VAL A 42 31.28 1.15 -0.64
N LYS A 43 31.07 2.42 -0.33
CA LYS A 43 30.87 2.85 1.06
C LYS A 43 29.72 2.03 1.62
N PRO A 44 29.87 1.36 2.78
CA PRO A 44 28.73 0.70 3.43
C PRO A 44 27.69 1.80 3.72
N GLU A 45 26.55 1.77 3.04
CA GLU A 45 25.41 2.58 3.41
C GLU A 45 24.98 2.11 4.80
N VAL A 46 25.24 2.92 5.79
CA VAL A 46 24.64 2.77 7.12
C VAL A 46 23.13 2.89 6.90
N PRO A 47 22.33 1.86 7.22
CA PRO A 47 20.89 1.94 7.00
C PRO A 47 20.34 3.17 7.70
N ALA A 48 19.66 4.04 6.94
CA ALA A 48 19.07 5.24 7.47
C ALA A 48 18.09 4.87 8.58
N ILE A 49 18.36 5.33 9.80
CA ILE A 49 17.47 5.09 10.94
C ILE A 49 16.12 5.70 10.61
N ASP A 50 15.07 4.88 10.58
CA ASP A 50 13.69 5.36 10.40
C ASP A 50 13.31 6.21 11.63
N LYS A 51 13.28 7.53 11.42
CA LYS A 51 12.95 8.51 12.47
C LYS A 51 11.58 8.26 13.12
N HIS A 52 10.69 7.55 12.46
CA HIS A 52 9.40 7.17 13.02
C HIS A 52 9.47 6.05 14.06
N LEU A 53 10.62 5.39 14.18
CA LEU A 53 10.85 4.36 15.20
C LEU A 53 11.41 4.91 16.51
N LEU A 54 11.80 6.19 16.54
CA LEU A 54 12.32 6.78 17.77
C LEU A 54 11.24 6.84 18.86
N GLY A 55 11.52 6.25 20.02
CA GLY A 55 10.59 6.18 21.14
C GLY A 55 9.54 5.06 21.01
N TYR A 56 9.79 4.08 20.13
CA TYR A 56 8.89 2.95 19.92
C TYR A 56 9.66 1.63 19.82
N SER A 57 9.25 0.65 20.60
CA SER A 57 9.76 -0.72 20.58
C SER A 57 8.85 -1.62 19.76
N LEU A 58 9.36 -2.14 18.61
CA LEU A 58 8.57 -2.94 17.67
C LEU A 58 8.20 -4.30 18.25
N ILE A 59 6.92 -4.67 18.13
CA ILE A 59 6.38 -6.00 18.41
C ILE A 59 6.09 -6.73 17.09
N VAL A 60 5.46 -6.05 16.14
CA VAL A 60 5.21 -6.54 14.79
C VAL A 60 5.91 -5.63 13.79
N GLU A 61 6.94 -6.15 13.13
CA GLU A 61 7.76 -5.37 12.20
C GLU A 61 7.16 -5.36 10.77
N ASN A 62 6.69 -6.50 10.31
CA ASN A 62 6.32 -6.74 8.91
C ASN A 62 4.89 -7.25 8.75
N GLY A 63 3.92 -6.62 9.43
CA GLY A 63 2.52 -6.96 9.30
C GLY A 63 2.01 -6.67 7.88
N LYS A 64 1.12 -7.53 7.36
CA LYS A 64 0.63 -7.48 5.99
C LYS A 64 -0.87 -7.71 5.93
N ALA A 65 -1.61 -6.85 5.24
CA ALA A 65 -3.05 -6.95 5.07
C ALA A 65 -3.44 -6.73 3.61
N LEU A 66 -4.38 -7.52 3.10
CA LEU A 66 -4.90 -7.34 1.74
C LEU A 66 -5.72 -6.05 1.67
N LYS A 67 -5.53 -5.23 0.63
CA LYS A 67 -6.34 -4.03 0.40
C LYS A 67 -7.82 -4.40 0.25
N LEU A 68 -8.72 -3.51 0.68
CA LEU A 68 -10.16 -3.76 0.66
C LEU A 68 -10.73 -3.89 -0.75
N SER A 69 -10.09 -3.30 -1.75
CA SER A 69 -10.60 -3.31 -3.12
C SER A 69 -10.50 -4.71 -3.74
N PRO A 70 -11.61 -5.29 -4.23
CA PRO A 70 -11.58 -6.60 -4.88
C PRO A 70 -10.87 -6.59 -6.25
N LYS A 71 -10.54 -5.38 -6.78
CA LYS A 71 -9.88 -5.21 -8.07
C LYS A 71 -8.36 -5.39 -7.99
N THR A 72 -7.81 -5.65 -6.81
CA THR A 72 -6.37 -5.79 -6.61
C THR A 72 -6.06 -6.84 -5.56
N GLN A 73 -4.93 -7.50 -5.71
CA GLN A 73 -4.31 -8.37 -4.71
C GLN A 73 -3.19 -7.68 -3.93
N ASN A 74 -3.09 -6.37 -4.07
CA ASN A 74 -2.07 -5.56 -3.42
C ASN A 74 -2.31 -5.47 -1.91
N HIS A 75 -1.24 -5.27 -1.15
CA HIS A 75 -1.25 -5.25 0.30
C HIS A 75 -0.97 -3.86 0.86
N VAL A 76 -1.38 -3.70 2.09
CA VAL A 76 -0.93 -2.64 3.01
C VAL A 76 0.00 -3.29 4.02
N PHE A 77 1.09 -2.61 4.34
CA PHE A 77 2.04 -3.04 5.36
C PHE A 77 1.84 -2.20 6.61
N TYR A 78 1.99 -2.84 7.76
CA TYR A 78 1.81 -2.19 9.05
C TYR A 78 2.84 -2.68 10.07
N GLN A 79 3.00 -1.89 11.11
CA GLN A 79 3.82 -2.23 12.27
C GLN A 79 3.02 -2.01 13.55
N ILE A 80 3.33 -2.78 14.57
CA ILE A 80 2.81 -2.61 15.93
C ILE A 80 4.00 -2.43 16.86
N ALA A 81 3.91 -1.48 17.76
CA ALA A 81 4.95 -1.18 18.73
C ALA A 81 4.34 -0.72 20.05
N THR A 82 5.10 -0.86 21.13
CA THR A 82 4.86 -0.12 22.37
C THR A 82 5.60 1.21 22.30
N GLN A 83 4.99 2.26 22.82
CA GLN A 83 5.66 3.51 23.09
C GLN A 83 6.53 3.35 24.33
N ASP A 84 7.80 3.78 24.26
CA ASP A 84 8.80 3.49 25.30
C ASP A 84 8.51 4.19 26.64
N ASP A 85 7.79 5.34 26.61
CA ASP A 85 7.51 6.15 27.78
C ASP A 85 6.41 5.58 28.70
N ASP A 86 5.36 4.99 28.10
CA ASP A 86 4.14 4.57 28.83
C ASP A 86 3.68 3.15 28.49
N GLU A 87 4.46 2.44 27.68
CA GLU A 87 4.18 1.07 27.21
C GLU A 87 2.83 0.95 26.47
N SER A 88 2.24 2.05 26.04
CA SER A 88 0.99 2.04 25.29
C SER A 88 1.18 1.45 23.89
N LEU A 89 0.21 0.67 23.45
CA LEU A 89 0.27 -0.02 22.15
C LEU A 89 -0.15 0.90 21.02
N HIS A 90 0.67 0.92 19.97
CA HIS A 90 0.46 1.73 18.79
C HIS A 90 0.56 0.89 17.52
N ILE A 91 -0.13 1.33 16.48
CA ILE A 91 -0.06 0.77 15.13
C ILE A 91 0.25 1.89 14.14
N ARG A 92 1.03 1.58 13.11
CA ARG A 92 1.24 2.50 11.98
C ARG A 92 1.16 1.79 10.63
N LEU A 93 0.82 2.54 9.59
CA LEU A 93 0.94 2.09 8.22
C LEU A 93 2.39 2.33 7.77
N SER A 94 3.14 1.27 7.50
CA SER A 94 4.55 1.36 7.12
C SER A 94 4.75 1.46 5.61
N GLY A 95 3.81 0.93 4.82
CA GLY A 95 3.90 0.95 3.36
C GLY A 95 2.65 0.39 2.68
N ASN A 96 2.67 0.36 1.34
CA ASN A 96 1.66 -0.33 0.55
C ASN A 96 2.14 -0.65 -0.87
N GLU A 97 1.61 -1.72 -1.45
CA GLU A 97 1.80 -2.08 -2.86
C GLU A 97 0.87 -1.27 -3.76
N GLY A 98 1.26 -1.06 -5.03
CA GLY A 98 0.43 -0.39 -6.03
C GLY A 98 0.16 1.10 -5.77
N GLY A 99 0.94 1.72 -4.88
CA GLY A 99 0.90 3.15 -4.61
C GLY A 99 -0.28 3.62 -3.74
N GLY A 100 -0.37 4.92 -3.59
CA GLY A 100 -1.31 5.62 -2.72
C GLY A 100 -0.60 6.24 -1.52
N LEU A 101 -0.77 7.56 -1.35
CA LEU A 101 -0.23 8.27 -0.21
C LEU A 101 -0.93 7.83 1.08
N HIS A 102 -0.19 7.72 2.16
CA HIS A 102 -0.68 7.43 3.50
C HIS A 102 0.19 8.11 4.55
N SER A 103 -0.36 8.31 5.75
CA SER A 103 0.39 8.77 6.91
C SER A 103 1.19 7.61 7.48
N LYS A 104 2.41 7.91 7.95
CA LYS A 104 3.27 6.97 8.69
C LYS A 104 3.25 7.24 10.19
N GLU A 105 2.29 8.03 10.67
CA GLU A 105 2.15 8.31 12.09
C GLU A 105 1.77 7.07 12.89
N TRP A 106 2.22 7.05 14.14
CA TRP A 106 1.78 6.07 15.11
C TRP A 106 0.40 6.45 15.65
N ILE A 107 -0.50 5.49 15.70
CA ILE A 107 -1.88 5.64 16.14
C ILE A 107 -2.06 4.75 17.35
N SER A 108 -2.57 5.31 18.43
CA SER A 108 -2.90 4.55 19.64
C SER A 108 -3.94 3.47 19.32
N VAL A 109 -3.66 2.24 19.69
CA VAL A 109 -4.60 1.11 19.56
C VAL A 109 -5.85 1.36 20.39
N ASN A 110 -5.72 1.96 21.57
CA ASN A 110 -6.87 2.34 22.39
C ASN A 110 -7.79 3.33 21.66
N ALA A 111 -7.23 4.36 21.00
CA ALA A 111 -8.04 5.32 20.23
C ALA A 111 -8.79 4.64 19.07
N ILE A 112 -8.21 3.63 18.43
CA ILE A 112 -8.89 2.84 17.41
C ILE A 112 -10.04 2.04 18.02
N ILE A 113 -9.80 1.39 19.16
CA ILE A 113 -10.80 0.60 19.89
C ILE A 113 -11.96 1.48 20.32
N ASP A 114 -11.70 2.66 20.87
CA ASP A 114 -12.74 3.62 21.31
C ASP A 114 -13.68 4.00 20.15
N VAL A 115 -13.10 4.27 18.97
CA VAL A 115 -13.89 4.57 17.76
C VAL A 115 -14.74 3.39 17.30
N ILE A 116 -14.21 2.17 17.41
CA ILE A 116 -14.92 0.95 17.01
C ILE A 116 -16.02 0.61 18.05
N ASP A 117 -15.71 0.69 19.34
CA ASP A 117 -16.67 0.40 20.43
C ASP A 117 -17.85 1.38 20.44
N ALA A 118 -17.63 2.64 20.07
CA ALA A 118 -18.72 3.61 19.89
C ALA A 118 -19.71 3.21 18.79
N MET A 119 -19.34 2.28 17.90
CA MET A 119 -20.16 1.80 16.80
C MET A 119 -20.62 0.34 16.98
N LYS A 120 -20.56 -0.20 18.19
CA LYS A 120 -20.73 -1.64 18.48
C LYS A 120 -21.94 -2.29 17.82
N ASP A 121 -23.08 -1.61 17.80
CA ASP A 121 -24.35 -2.14 17.28
C ASP A 121 -24.68 -1.64 15.87
N GLN A 122 -23.70 -1.07 15.18
CA GLN A 122 -23.89 -0.44 13.88
C GLN A 122 -22.91 -0.97 12.83
N LEU A 123 -23.26 -0.73 11.55
CA LEU A 123 -22.33 -0.94 10.47
C LEU A 123 -21.26 0.18 10.45
N ILE A 124 -20.02 -0.23 10.44
CA ILE A 124 -18.85 0.65 10.53
C ILE A 124 -18.39 1.01 9.12
N LYS A 125 -18.47 2.29 8.75
CA LYS A 125 -17.84 2.77 7.50
C LYS A 125 -16.35 2.98 7.74
N SER A 126 -15.47 2.58 6.80
CA SER A 126 -14.03 2.86 6.91
C SER A 126 -13.74 4.32 7.24
N THR A 127 -14.58 5.25 6.78
CA THR A 127 -14.36 6.70 6.95
C THR A 127 -14.37 7.17 8.40
N ILE A 128 -14.98 6.44 9.34
CA ILE A 128 -14.92 6.82 10.76
C ILE A 128 -13.51 6.76 11.32
N LEU A 129 -12.69 5.84 10.79
CA LEU A 129 -11.28 5.69 11.17
C LEU A 129 -10.40 6.89 10.77
N LYS A 130 -10.93 7.88 10.04
CA LYS A 130 -10.20 9.12 9.79
C LYS A 130 -9.91 9.90 11.08
N SER A 131 -10.77 9.78 12.08
CA SER A 131 -10.65 10.50 13.34
C SER A 131 -9.40 10.14 14.16
N VAL A 132 -8.84 8.95 13.95
CA VAL A 132 -7.63 8.53 14.68
C VAL A 132 -6.33 9.03 14.02
N PHE A 133 -6.41 9.62 12.82
CA PHE A 133 -5.27 10.19 12.11
C PHE A 133 -5.21 11.71 12.27
N LYS A 134 -4.01 12.24 12.43
CA LYS A 134 -3.70 13.66 12.29
C LYS A 134 -3.47 14.02 10.83
N GLY A 135 -2.86 13.12 10.06
CA GLY A 135 -2.55 13.29 8.65
C GLY A 135 -3.77 13.11 7.73
N GLY A 136 -3.90 13.99 6.71
CA GLY A 136 -5.09 14.11 5.87
C GLY A 136 -5.19 13.19 4.65
N SER A 137 -4.42 12.10 4.52
CA SER A 137 -4.54 11.22 3.35
C SER A 137 -5.90 10.53 3.29
N THR A 138 -6.52 10.55 2.10
CA THR A 138 -7.81 9.89 1.85
C THR A 138 -7.75 8.37 1.97
N ASN A 139 -6.55 7.78 1.79
CA ASN A 139 -6.35 6.34 1.86
C ASN A 139 -6.22 5.80 3.29
N ASN A 140 -5.85 6.65 4.25
CA ASN A 140 -5.55 6.24 5.62
C ASN A 140 -6.62 5.34 6.23
N ALA A 141 -7.87 5.79 6.17
CA ALA A 141 -9.00 5.06 6.78
C ALA A 141 -9.26 3.71 6.11
N ALA A 142 -9.14 3.62 4.79
CA ALA A 142 -9.33 2.36 4.07
C ALA A 142 -8.16 1.39 4.30
N PHE A 143 -6.94 1.90 4.40
CA PHE A 143 -5.76 1.09 4.70
C PHE A 143 -5.79 0.57 6.14
N LEU A 144 -6.14 1.42 7.10
CA LEU A 144 -6.31 0.97 8.48
C LEU A 144 -7.43 -0.06 8.60
N ALA A 145 -8.58 0.16 7.94
CA ALA A 145 -9.67 -0.82 7.93
C ALA A 145 -9.25 -2.17 7.33
N ALA A 146 -8.38 -2.16 6.30
CA ALA A 146 -7.82 -3.39 5.74
C ALA A 146 -6.96 -4.13 6.78
N VAL A 147 -6.12 -3.40 7.52
CA VAL A 147 -5.31 -3.96 8.61
C VAL A 147 -6.17 -4.53 9.73
N LEU A 148 -7.22 -3.81 10.16
CA LEU A 148 -8.14 -4.26 11.21
C LEU A 148 -8.98 -5.49 10.79
N ARG A 149 -9.05 -5.79 9.49
CA ARG A 149 -9.69 -6.98 8.92
C ARG A 149 -8.71 -8.11 8.64
N SER A 150 -7.41 -7.90 8.79
CA SER A 150 -6.42 -8.97 8.58
C SER A 150 -6.65 -10.13 9.56
N ASN A 151 -6.20 -11.32 9.18
CA ASN A 151 -6.35 -12.49 10.05
C ASN A 151 -5.62 -12.32 11.38
N GLU A 152 -4.51 -11.58 11.38
CA GLU A 152 -3.67 -11.34 12.55
C GLU A 152 -4.34 -10.39 13.56
N ILE A 153 -5.04 -9.36 13.08
CA ILE A 153 -5.73 -8.40 13.94
C ILE A 153 -7.19 -8.80 14.15
N GLY A 154 -7.94 -8.93 13.08
CA GLY A 154 -9.28 -9.50 13.04
C GLY A 154 -10.35 -8.79 13.87
N LEU A 155 -10.20 -7.49 14.19
CA LEU A 155 -11.22 -6.74 14.94
C LEU A 155 -12.48 -6.50 14.10
N LEU A 156 -12.33 -6.36 12.78
CA LEU A 156 -13.40 -6.08 11.84
C LEU A 156 -13.60 -7.24 10.86
N ALA A 157 -14.84 -7.47 10.48
CA ALA A 157 -15.23 -8.34 9.38
C ALA A 157 -15.92 -7.55 8.27
N GLN A 158 -15.91 -8.07 7.05
CA GLN A 158 -16.63 -7.47 5.93
C GLN A 158 -18.14 -7.55 6.14
N SER A 159 -18.84 -6.45 5.87
CA SER A 159 -20.28 -6.44 5.73
C SER A 159 -20.67 -6.90 4.31
N GLU A 160 -21.85 -7.53 4.19
CA GLU A 160 -22.41 -7.91 2.89
C GLU A 160 -22.75 -6.71 2.00
N LYS A 161 -22.91 -5.51 2.58
CA LYS A 161 -23.33 -4.31 1.85
C LYS A 161 -22.24 -3.74 0.95
N SER A 162 -20.98 -3.73 1.42
CA SER A 162 -19.86 -3.14 0.67
C SER A 162 -18.52 -3.54 1.30
N VAL A 163 -17.48 -3.55 0.49
CA VAL A 163 -16.10 -3.80 0.95
C VAL A 163 -15.57 -2.71 1.90
N PHE A 164 -16.14 -1.51 1.86
CA PHE A 164 -15.79 -0.37 2.73
C PHE A 164 -16.73 -0.21 3.94
N ILE A 165 -17.63 -1.17 4.12
CA ILE A 165 -18.52 -1.25 5.27
C ILE A 165 -18.17 -2.52 6.03
N HIS A 166 -18.02 -2.38 7.33
CA HIS A 166 -17.58 -3.43 8.23
C HIS A 166 -18.61 -3.70 9.32
N LYS A 167 -18.47 -4.83 9.96
CA LYS A 167 -19.11 -5.20 11.22
C LYS A 167 -18.01 -5.65 12.18
N LEU A 168 -18.29 -5.72 13.46
CA LEU A 168 -17.39 -6.38 14.40
C LEU A 168 -17.21 -7.84 13.98
N SER A 169 -16.02 -8.39 14.18
CA SER A 169 -15.80 -9.83 14.05
C SER A 169 -16.62 -10.60 15.11
N ALA A 170 -16.92 -11.85 14.83
CA ALA A 170 -17.69 -12.68 15.76
C ALA A 170 -16.94 -12.89 17.10
N ASP A 171 -15.63 -12.86 17.06
CA ASP A 171 -14.68 -13.03 18.16
C ASP A 171 -14.03 -11.70 18.59
N TYR A 172 -14.72 -10.57 18.39
CA TYR A 172 -14.19 -9.22 18.61
C TYR A 172 -13.58 -9.03 19.99
N GLU A 173 -14.27 -9.40 21.07
CA GLU A 173 -13.79 -9.17 22.44
C GLU A 173 -12.52 -10.00 22.75
N GLU A 174 -12.45 -11.22 22.23
CA GLU A 174 -11.27 -12.07 22.35
C GLU A 174 -10.07 -11.48 21.57
N ARG A 175 -10.31 -11.05 20.34
CA ARG A 175 -9.29 -10.41 19.49
C ARG A 175 -8.80 -9.09 20.05
N LYS A 176 -9.71 -8.26 20.58
CA LYS A 176 -9.40 -7.04 21.29
C LYS A 176 -8.48 -7.30 22.47
N THR A 177 -8.83 -8.29 23.30
CA THR A 177 -8.03 -8.70 24.44
C THR A 177 -6.65 -9.20 24.02
N THR A 178 -6.59 -10.03 22.99
CA THR A 178 -5.33 -10.56 22.43
C THR A 178 -4.45 -9.43 21.91
N LEU A 179 -5.02 -8.49 21.16
CA LEU A 179 -4.29 -7.34 20.63
C LEU A 179 -3.73 -6.47 21.75
N LEU A 180 -4.54 -6.13 22.76
CA LEU A 180 -4.10 -5.28 23.88
C LEU A 180 -3.04 -5.95 24.77
N ASN A 181 -2.92 -7.25 24.73
CA ASN A 181 -1.90 -8.02 25.49
C ASN A 181 -0.64 -8.35 24.66
N LEU A 182 -0.51 -7.81 23.46
CA LEU A 182 0.74 -7.93 22.71
C LEU A 182 1.87 -7.21 23.46
N LYS A 183 2.99 -7.93 23.63
CA LYS A 183 4.20 -7.44 24.31
C LYS A 183 5.43 -7.88 23.53
#